data_04dca98e8c5c51b222dca4714302dabe
#
_entry.id   04dca98e8c5c51b222dca4714302dabe
#
_cell.length_a   1.000
_cell.length_b   1.000
_cell.length_c   1.000
_cell.angle_alpha   90.00
_cell.angle_beta   90.00
_cell.angle_gamma   90.00
#
_symmetry.space_group_name_H-M   'P 1'
#
loop_
_entity.id
_entity.type
_entity.pdbx_description
1 polymer ?
#
loop_
_entity_poly.entity_id
_entity_poly.type
_entity_poly.pdbx_seq_one_letter_code
_entity_poly.pdbx_strand_id
1 'polypeptide(L)'
;MNSKNRVKLNKAIEILNGLHFKNENIMVTGSIALDAQGLLSDRIAHDVDLIIKMDEQAWRCLKLIEAVNLADDEDKVSKDYDSPERKKMILLKVDGLILNIWKYDKESDWSCIKDSETGVYVATVNHIIEAKKKYARDKDFKDIYEIIKGLV
;
A
#
# COMPACT_ATOMS: atom_id res chain seq x y z
N MET A 1 6.87 -11.24 10.67
CA MET A 1 5.83 -11.09 9.62
C MET A 1 5.24 -12.45 9.28
N ASN A 2 3.92 -12.51 9.14
CA ASN A 2 3.20 -13.68 8.67
C ASN A 2 3.75 -14.14 7.31
N SER A 3 3.97 -15.45 7.13
CA SER A 3 4.56 -15.98 5.89
C SER A 3 3.72 -15.69 4.64
N LYS A 4 2.39 -15.67 4.75
CA LYS A 4 1.49 -15.35 3.63
C LYS A 4 1.60 -13.87 3.23
N ASN A 5 1.71 -12.97 4.20
CA ASN A 5 1.94 -11.55 3.94
C ASN A 5 3.32 -11.32 3.33
N ARG A 6 4.33 -12.06 3.78
CA ARG A 6 5.68 -12.00 3.21
C ARG A 6 5.68 -12.38 1.72
N VAL A 7 5.00 -13.45 1.36
CA VAL A 7 4.88 -13.89 -0.03
C VAL A 7 4.22 -12.80 -0.89
N LYS A 8 3.14 -12.20 -0.39
CA LYS A 8 2.44 -11.12 -1.10
C LYS A 8 3.33 -9.89 -1.30
N LEU A 9 4.06 -9.49 -0.26
CA LEU A 9 4.98 -8.35 -0.35
C LEU A 9 6.09 -8.62 -1.36
N ASN A 10 6.72 -9.79 -1.28
CA ASN A 10 7.81 -10.14 -2.20
C ASN A 10 7.34 -10.14 -3.65
N LYS A 11 6.14 -10.66 -3.92
CA LYS A 11 5.55 -10.65 -5.26
C LYS A 11 5.25 -9.22 -5.73
N ALA A 12 4.71 -8.38 -4.87
CA ALA A 12 4.46 -6.98 -5.20
C ALA A 12 5.76 -6.25 -5.58
N ILE A 13 6.82 -6.48 -4.82
CA ILE A 13 8.13 -5.88 -5.11
C ILE A 13 8.68 -6.37 -6.44
N GLU A 14 8.55 -7.65 -6.74
CA GLU A 14 8.96 -8.21 -8.03
C GLU A 14 8.23 -7.53 -9.20
N ILE A 15 6.91 -7.33 -9.07
CA ILE A 15 6.11 -6.62 -10.06
C ILE A 15 6.62 -5.18 -10.24
N LEU A 16 6.83 -4.47 -9.14
CA LEU A 16 7.29 -3.08 -9.17
C LEU A 16 8.71 -2.94 -9.74
N ASN A 17 9.60 -3.88 -9.43
CA ASN A 17 10.94 -3.92 -10.03
C ASN A 17 10.87 -4.15 -11.54
N GLY A 18 9.93 -4.99 -11.99
CA GLY A 18 9.66 -5.19 -13.42
C GLY A 18 9.17 -3.91 -14.11
N LEU A 19 8.56 -2.99 -13.37
CA LEU A 19 8.13 -1.68 -13.84
C LEU A 19 9.21 -0.60 -13.61
N HIS A 20 10.43 -1.00 -13.27
CA HIS A 20 11.60 -0.15 -13.06
C HIS A 20 11.57 0.74 -11.81
N PHE A 21 10.74 0.41 -10.82
CA PHE A 21 10.82 1.05 -9.51
C PHE A 21 11.88 0.37 -8.66
N LYS A 22 12.75 1.19 -8.03
CA LYS A 22 13.81 0.71 -7.15
C LYS A 22 13.30 0.55 -5.73
N ASN A 23 13.81 -0.45 -5.02
CA ASN A 23 13.39 -0.76 -3.65
C ASN A 23 13.54 0.44 -2.70
N GLU A 24 14.55 1.27 -2.87
CA GLU A 24 14.78 2.48 -2.05
C GLU A 24 13.67 3.53 -2.18
N ASN A 25 12.85 3.45 -3.23
CA ASN A 25 11.74 4.37 -3.48
C ASN A 25 10.38 3.79 -3.13
N ILE A 26 10.34 2.58 -2.56
CA ILE A 26 9.12 1.85 -2.25
C ILE A 26 8.94 1.78 -0.74
N MET A 27 7.76 2.17 -0.26
CA MET A 27 7.37 1.99 1.14
C MET A 27 6.06 1.19 1.17
N VAL A 28 6.08 0.06 1.89
CA VAL A 28 4.85 -0.68 2.18
C VAL A 28 4.14 -0.04 3.37
N THR A 29 2.82 0.06 3.30
CA THR A 29 1.97 0.59 4.37
C THR A 29 0.82 -0.38 4.65
N GLY A 30 -0.16 0.03 5.44
CA GLY A 30 -1.34 -0.77 5.72
C GLY A 30 -1.06 -2.03 6.54
N SER A 31 -1.86 -3.07 6.29
CA SER A 31 -1.86 -4.30 7.09
C SER A 31 -0.51 -5.03 7.08
N ILE A 32 0.17 -5.06 5.95
CA ILE A 32 1.49 -5.73 5.85
C ILE A 32 2.54 -4.96 6.67
N ALA A 33 2.51 -3.64 6.64
CA ALA A 33 3.42 -2.84 7.45
C ALA A 33 3.19 -3.02 8.95
N LEU A 34 1.94 -3.14 9.37
CA LEU A 34 1.60 -3.45 10.77
C LEU A 34 2.12 -4.82 11.17
N ASP A 35 1.91 -5.83 10.33
CA ASP A 35 2.41 -7.19 10.57
C ASP A 35 3.94 -7.22 10.66
N ALA A 36 4.63 -6.44 9.83
CA ALA A 36 6.08 -6.32 9.87
C ALA A 36 6.60 -5.79 11.21
N GLN A 37 5.76 -5.07 11.94
CA GLN A 37 6.07 -4.52 13.25
C GLN A 37 5.45 -5.31 14.40
N GLY A 38 4.95 -6.52 14.11
CA GLY A 38 4.38 -7.42 15.12
C GLY A 38 2.96 -7.09 15.54
N LEU A 39 2.25 -6.26 14.79
CA LEU A 39 0.89 -5.85 15.09
C LEU A 39 -0.10 -6.46 14.10
N LEU A 40 -1.22 -6.98 14.62
CA LEU A 40 -2.27 -7.59 13.81
C LEU A 40 -1.74 -8.72 12.89
N SER A 41 -0.78 -9.49 13.39
CA SER A 41 -0.05 -10.51 12.60
C SER A 41 -0.90 -11.73 12.24
N ASP A 42 -2.07 -11.90 12.85
CA ASP A 42 -3.04 -12.93 12.51
C ASP A 42 -3.87 -12.57 11.28
N ARG A 43 -3.83 -11.32 10.85
CA ARG A 43 -4.51 -10.86 9.62
C ARG A 43 -3.69 -11.20 8.39
N ILE A 44 -4.35 -11.77 7.39
CA ILE A 44 -3.79 -11.93 6.05
C ILE A 44 -4.30 -10.74 5.23
N ALA A 45 -3.38 -9.94 4.71
CA ALA A 45 -3.75 -8.78 3.90
C ALA A 45 -4.44 -9.21 2.61
N HIS A 46 -5.53 -8.52 2.24
CA HIS A 46 -6.20 -8.75 0.95
C HIS A 46 -5.41 -8.13 -0.19
N ASP A 47 -4.80 -6.98 0.06
CA ASP A 47 -4.06 -6.20 -0.91
C ASP A 47 -2.74 -5.72 -0.28
N VAL A 48 -1.83 -5.30 -1.15
CA VAL A 48 -0.56 -4.70 -0.74
C VAL A 48 -0.66 -3.20 -0.98
N ASP A 49 -0.54 -2.43 0.09
CA ASP A 49 -0.61 -0.97 0.05
C ASP A 49 0.80 -0.38 -0.01
N LEU A 50 1.05 0.45 -1.02
CA LEU A 50 2.38 0.93 -1.35
C LEU A 50 2.37 2.44 -1.58
N ILE A 51 3.39 3.11 -1.07
CA ILE A 51 3.66 4.52 -1.36
C ILE A 51 5.01 4.54 -2.08
N ILE A 52 5.05 5.17 -3.26
CA ILE A 52 6.23 5.13 -4.10
C ILE A 52 6.69 6.55 -4.46
N LYS A 53 7.98 6.80 -4.30
CA LYS A 53 8.61 8.02 -4.82
C LYS A 53 8.75 7.91 -6.32
N MET A 54 8.09 8.80 -7.06
CA MET A 54 8.12 8.82 -8.51
C MET A 54 7.85 10.20 -9.04
N ASP A 55 8.25 10.47 -10.28
CA ASP A 55 7.91 11.69 -10.97
C ASP A 55 6.52 11.61 -11.61
N GLU A 56 6.05 12.73 -12.13
CA GLU A 56 4.73 12.84 -12.76
C GLU A 56 4.61 11.94 -13.99
N GLN A 57 5.69 11.79 -14.76
CA GLN A 57 5.69 10.94 -15.94
C GLN A 57 5.47 9.47 -15.57
N ALA A 58 6.16 8.97 -14.55
CA ALA A 58 5.97 7.60 -14.05
C ALA A 58 4.53 7.39 -13.55
N TRP A 59 3.97 8.38 -12.86
CA TRP A 59 2.58 8.32 -12.40
C TRP A 59 1.59 8.21 -13.57
N ARG A 60 1.78 9.03 -14.60
CA ARG A 60 0.93 8.97 -15.81
C ARG A 60 1.03 7.63 -16.51
N CYS A 61 2.24 7.08 -16.60
CA CYS A 61 2.43 5.74 -17.17
C CYS A 61 1.67 4.67 -16.38
N LEU A 62 1.74 4.73 -15.04
CA LEU A 62 0.99 3.80 -14.19
C LEU A 62 -0.52 3.96 -14.37
N LYS A 63 -1.02 5.19 -14.54
CA LYS A 63 -2.44 5.42 -14.83
C LYS A 63 -2.88 4.76 -16.13
N LEU A 64 -2.06 4.77 -17.16
CA LEU A 64 -2.34 4.07 -18.41
C LEU A 64 -2.33 2.55 -18.23
N ILE A 65 -1.37 2.03 -17.48
CA ILE A 65 -1.29 0.62 -17.15
C ILE A 65 -2.54 0.18 -16.38
N GLU A 66 -2.97 0.98 -15.39
CA GLU A 66 -4.21 0.72 -14.63
C GLU A 66 -5.41 0.64 -15.57
N ALA A 67 -5.55 1.58 -16.50
CA ALA A 67 -6.67 1.63 -17.42
C ALA A 67 -6.75 0.34 -18.27
N VAL A 68 -5.62 -0.17 -18.75
CA VAL A 68 -5.54 -1.42 -19.50
C VAL A 68 -5.79 -2.64 -18.60
N ASN A 69 -5.14 -2.66 -17.44
CA ASN A 69 -5.24 -3.77 -16.48
C ASN A 69 -6.66 -4.00 -15.99
N LEU A 70 -7.43 -2.91 -15.77
CA LEU A 70 -8.80 -2.97 -15.26
C LEU A 70 -9.87 -2.77 -16.33
N ALA A 71 -9.52 -2.82 -17.62
CA ALA A 71 -10.47 -2.50 -18.70
C ALA A 71 -11.78 -3.28 -18.62
N ASP A 72 -11.71 -4.58 -18.28
CA ASP A 72 -12.86 -5.48 -18.18
C ASP A 72 -13.12 -5.92 -16.73
N ASP A 73 -12.56 -5.21 -15.75
CA ASP A 73 -12.65 -5.56 -14.33
C ASP A 73 -13.75 -4.76 -13.63
N GLU A 74 -14.51 -5.44 -12.77
CA GLU A 74 -15.58 -4.80 -11.99
C GLU A 74 -15.06 -3.73 -11.03
N ASP A 75 -13.78 -3.77 -10.60
CA ASP A 75 -13.18 -2.73 -9.77
C ASP A 75 -13.11 -1.39 -10.49
N LYS A 76 -12.96 -1.41 -11.83
CA LYS A 76 -12.98 -0.19 -12.64
C LYS A 76 -14.35 0.46 -12.68
N VAL A 77 -15.41 -0.35 -12.67
CA VAL A 77 -16.79 0.12 -12.74
C VAL A 77 -17.42 0.31 -11.35
N SER A 78 -16.66 0.10 -10.27
CA SER A 78 -17.15 0.31 -8.92
C SER A 78 -17.54 1.78 -8.71
N LYS A 79 -18.52 2.01 -7.82
CA LYS A 79 -19.01 3.36 -7.51
C LYS A 79 -17.91 4.31 -7.04
N ASP A 80 -16.82 3.77 -6.47
CA ASP A 80 -15.73 4.55 -5.89
C ASP A 80 -14.62 4.85 -6.88
N TYR A 81 -14.64 4.29 -8.10
CA TYR A 81 -13.57 4.48 -9.07
C TYR A 81 -13.30 5.95 -9.40
N ASP A 82 -14.35 6.76 -9.52
CA ASP A 82 -14.26 8.18 -9.82
C ASP A 82 -14.20 9.07 -8.59
N SER A 83 -14.16 8.51 -7.38
CA SER A 83 -14.06 9.30 -6.15
C SER A 83 -12.72 10.05 -6.08
N PRO A 84 -12.64 11.18 -5.36
CA PRO A 84 -11.38 11.90 -5.19
C PRO A 84 -10.25 11.04 -4.60
N GLU A 85 -10.57 10.19 -3.64
CA GLU A 85 -9.60 9.27 -3.02
C GLU A 85 -9.09 8.25 -4.03
N ARG A 86 -9.99 7.68 -4.82
CA ARG A 86 -9.67 6.65 -5.81
C ARG A 86 -8.81 7.20 -6.95
N LYS A 87 -9.01 8.48 -7.32
CA LYS A 87 -8.20 9.15 -8.35
C LYS A 87 -6.76 9.41 -7.92
N LYS A 88 -6.51 9.48 -6.60
CA LYS A 88 -5.17 9.65 -6.04
C LYS A 88 -4.42 8.34 -5.84
N MET A 89 -5.02 7.24 -6.25
CA MET A 89 -4.50 5.88 -6.07
C MET A 89 -4.51 5.17 -7.40
N ILE A 90 -3.57 4.25 -7.57
CA ILE A 90 -3.57 3.29 -8.67
C ILE A 90 -3.82 1.91 -8.10
N LEU A 91 -4.76 1.19 -8.69
CA LEU A 91 -5.04 -0.20 -8.37
C LEU A 91 -4.60 -1.07 -9.53
N LEU A 92 -3.74 -2.05 -9.25
CA LEU A 92 -3.33 -3.06 -10.22
C LEU A 92 -3.70 -4.45 -9.69
N LYS A 93 -4.17 -5.31 -10.58
CA LYS A 93 -4.41 -6.72 -10.28
C LYS A 93 -3.47 -7.57 -11.12
N VAL A 94 -2.63 -8.35 -10.48
CA VAL A 94 -1.65 -9.21 -11.16
C VAL A 94 -1.69 -10.58 -10.50
N ASP A 95 -2.12 -11.60 -11.26
CA ASP A 95 -2.21 -13.00 -10.79
C ASP A 95 -2.95 -13.13 -9.46
N GLY A 96 -4.05 -12.42 -9.30
CA GLY A 96 -4.87 -12.44 -8.10
C GLY A 96 -4.35 -11.54 -6.96
N LEU A 97 -3.19 -10.93 -7.12
CA LEU A 97 -2.66 -9.97 -6.14
C LEU A 97 -3.15 -8.57 -6.48
N ILE A 98 -3.66 -7.86 -5.49
CA ILE A 98 -4.10 -6.48 -5.63
C ILE A 98 -3.04 -5.55 -5.06
N LEU A 99 -2.59 -4.59 -5.86
CA LEU A 99 -1.66 -3.54 -5.45
C LEU A 99 -2.39 -2.21 -5.42
N ASN A 100 -2.37 -1.53 -4.29
CA ASN A 100 -2.84 -0.16 -4.15
C ASN A 100 -1.62 0.74 -4.04
N ILE A 101 -1.45 1.65 -4.98
CA ILE A 101 -0.25 2.47 -5.10
C ILE A 101 -0.62 3.95 -4.98
N TRP A 102 0.02 4.64 -4.03
CA TRP A 102 -0.04 6.08 -3.90
C TRP A 102 1.29 6.69 -4.27
N LYS A 103 1.26 7.83 -4.92
CA LYS A 103 2.45 8.61 -5.17
C LYS A 103 2.88 9.32 -3.88
N TYR A 104 4.16 9.23 -3.53
CA TYR A 104 4.69 9.93 -2.38
C TYR A 104 4.53 11.44 -2.54
N ASP A 105 3.95 12.08 -1.52
CA ASP A 105 3.80 13.51 -1.44
C ASP A 105 4.90 14.07 -0.52
N LYS A 106 5.66 15.04 -1.00
CA LYS A 106 6.75 15.68 -0.24
C LYS A 106 6.28 16.34 1.05
N GLU A 107 4.98 16.68 1.15
CA GLU A 107 4.38 17.24 2.35
C GLU A 107 4.10 16.18 3.41
N SER A 108 4.06 14.90 3.02
CA SER A 108 3.90 13.80 3.96
C SER A 108 5.26 13.30 4.43
N ASP A 109 5.27 12.76 5.65
CA ASP A 109 6.48 12.26 6.28
C ASP A 109 6.87 10.89 5.67
N TRP A 110 8.16 10.75 5.31
CA TRP A 110 8.73 9.45 4.94
C TRP A 110 9.22 8.75 6.21
N SER A 111 8.30 8.54 7.17
CA SER A 111 8.59 7.84 8.42
C SER A 111 8.56 6.33 8.20
N CYS A 112 9.72 5.71 8.19
CA CYS A 112 9.82 4.31 7.81
C CYS A 112 11.00 3.60 8.46
N ILE A 113 10.91 2.28 8.41
CA ILE A 113 11.97 1.34 8.82
C ILE A 113 12.31 0.51 7.59
N LYS A 114 13.57 0.17 7.40
CA LYS A 114 13.99 -0.63 6.25
C LYS A 114 13.73 -2.12 6.50
N ASP A 115 13.06 -2.78 5.56
CA ASP A 115 12.91 -4.24 5.57
C ASP A 115 14.23 -4.88 5.14
N SER A 116 14.87 -5.62 6.04
CA SER A 116 16.20 -6.21 5.80
C SER A 116 16.19 -7.28 4.71
N GLU A 117 15.06 -7.95 4.49
CA GLU A 117 14.98 -9.03 3.49
C GLU A 117 14.90 -8.47 2.06
N THR A 118 14.15 -7.41 1.85
CA THR A 118 13.90 -6.88 0.50
C THR A 118 14.58 -5.55 0.22
N GLY A 119 14.92 -4.80 1.26
CA GLY A 119 15.46 -3.45 1.12
C GLY A 119 14.42 -2.36 0.86
N VAL A 120 13.12 -2.70 0.81
CA VAL A 120 12.05 -1.69 0.75
C VAL A 120 11.83 -1.11 2.15
N TYR A 121 11.15 0.02 2.21
CA TYR A 121 10.81 0.63 3.48
C TYR A 121 9.44 0.18 3.97
N VAL A 122 9.26 0.20 5.29
CA VAL A 122 8.01 -0.16 5.97
C VAL A 122 7.54 1.06 6.75
N ALA A 123 6.32 1.51 6.51
CA ALA A 123 5.75 2.66 7.22
C ALA A 123 5.66 2.38 8.73
N THR A 124 6.04 3.36 9.54
CA THR A 124 5.94 3.24 10.99
C THR A 124 4.48 3.19 11.45
N VAL A 125 4.25 2.67 12.65
CA VAL A 125 2.92 2.64 13.26
C VAL A 125 2.32 4.04 13.34
N ASN A 126 3.12 5.05 13.72
CA ASN A 126 2.65 6.43 13.78
C ASN A 126 2.18 6.94 12.42
N HIS A 127 2.92 6.65 11.36
CA HIS A 127 2.53 7.02 9.99
C HIS A 127 1.19 6.40 9.62
N ILE A 128 1.00 5.12 9.94
CA ILE A 128 -0.24 4.39 9.63
C ILE A 128 -1.42 4.97 10.43
N ILE A 129 -1.23 5.26 11.72
CA ILE A 129 -2.27 5.87 12.56
C ILE A 129 -2.67 7.24 12.01
N GLU A 130 -1.71 8.09 11.66
CA GLU A 130 -2.00 9.41 11.10
C GLU A 130 -2.77 9.32 9.77
N ALA A 131 -2.40 8.37 8.91
CA ALA A 131 -3.13 8.13 7.67
C ALA A 131 -4.58 7.70 7.94
N LYS A 132 -4.81 6.78 8.90
CA LYS A 132 -6.15 6.33 9.27
C LYS A 132 -7.00 7.44 9.87
N LYS A 133 -6.42 8.31 10.68
CA LYS A 133 -7.09 9.49 11.23
C LYS A 133 -7.56 10.43 10.11
N LYS A 134 -6.73 10.59 9.07
CA LYS A 134 -7.04 11.45 7.93
C LYS A 134 -8.26 10.93 7.15
N TYR A 135 -8.37 9.62 6.96
CA TYR A 135 -9.53 9.01 6.29
C TYR A 135 -10.77 8.97 7.19
N ALA A 136 -10.59 8.80 8.50
CA ALA A 136 -11.63 8.90 9.54
C ALA A 136 -12.89 8.05 9.27
N ARG A 137 -12.73 6.87 8.66
CA ARG A 137 -13.83 5.92 8.45
C ARG A 137 -14.04 5.09 9.72
N ASP A 138 -15.22 4.50 9.90
CA ASP A 138 -15.49 3.63 11.06
C ASP A 138 -14.46 2.51 11.18
N LYS A 139 -14.11 1.86 10.07
CA LYS A 139 -13.08 0.81 10.08
C LYS A 139 -11.71 1.35 10.47
N ASP A 140 -11.39 2.60 10.16
CA ASP A 140 -10.11 3.22 10.52
C ASP A 140 -10.01 3.45 12.02
N PHE A 141 -11.06 3.93 12.66
CA PHE A 141 -11.10 4.08 14.11
C PHE A 141 -11.02 2.73 14.83
N LYS A 142 -11.70 1.73 14.30
CA LYS A 142 -11.64 0.36 14.82
C LYS A 142 -10.22 -0.20 14.74
N ASP A 143 -9.55 0.01 13.61
CA ASP A 143 -8.17 -0.41 13.41
C ASP A 143 -7.22 0.33 14.34
N ILE A 144 -7.39 1.64 14.52
CA ILE A 144 -6.59 2.43 15.47
C ILE A 144 -6.73 1.85 16.89
N TYR A 145 -7.96 1.53 17.31
CA TYR A 145 -8.20 0.94 18.61
C TYR A 145 -7.44 -0.38 18.79
N GLU A 146 -7.52 -1.27 17.81
CA GLU A 146 -6.82 -2.56 17.83
C GLU A 146 -5.29 -2.38 17.83
N ILE A 147 -4.78 -1.42 17.09
CA ILE A 147 -3.34 -1.09 17.06
C ILE A 147 -2.88 -0.62 18.45
N ILE A 148 -3.61 0.32 19.05
CA ILE A 148 -3.27 0.85 20.38
C ILE A 148 -3.32 -0.24 21.42
N LYS A 149 -4.32 -1.11 21.37
CA LYS A 149 -4.46 -2.26 22.26
C LYS A 149 -3.27 -3.22 22.14
N GLY A 150 -2.76 -3.42 20.93
CA GLY A 150 -1.59 -4.28 20.69
C GLY A 150 -0.27 -3.68 21.18
N LEU A 151 -0.19 -2.36 21.35
CA LEU A 151 1.00 -1.66 21.84
C LEU A 151 1.13 -1.63 23.36
N VAL A 152 0.07 -1.96 24.06
CA VAL A 152 0.03 -1.96 25.55
C VAL A 152 0.36 -3.38 26.15
#